data_7926750b0c5a3c9dc6607b7ee4f3fb52
#
_entry.id   7926750b0c5a3c9dc6607b7ee4f3fb52
#
_cell.length_a   1.000
_cell.length_b   1.000
_cell.length_c   1.000
_cell.angle_alpha   90.00
_cell.angle_beta   90.00
_cell.angle_gamma   90.00
#
_symmetry.space_group_name_H-M   'P 1'
#
loop_
_entity.id
_entity.type
_entity.pdbx_description
1 polymer ?
#
loop_
_entity_poly.entity_id
_entity_poly.type
_entity_poly.pdbx_seq_one_letter_code
_entity_poly.pdbx_strand_id
1 'polypeptide(L)'
;MAEQKLFFDDIKEGDTGPEFSHELDRTDLVKYAGASGDFNPMHTNEVAAQESGLPSVFGHGMFTAGILSKALTDFVGVGNLREYKVRFTKQTWPGETLTTKVTVQKKYEEHGEHRVDLECSVVNESGEAKISGVAIAALPTRG
;
A
#
# COMPACT_ATOMS: atom_id res chain seq x y z
N MET A 1 5.92 6.58 21.62
CA MET A 1 4.57 6.03 21.84
C MET A 1 4.64 4.51 21.76
N ALA A 2 3.97 3.83 22.67
CA ALA A 2 3.87 2.38 22.57
C ALA A 2 3.04 2.02 21.34
N GLU A 3 3.58 1.17 20.47
CA GLU A 3 2.82 0.60 19.38
C GLU A 3 1.64 -0.18 19.95
N GLN A 4 0.44 0.13 19.48
CA GLN A 4 -0.74 -0.61 19.87
C GLN A 4 -0.72 -1.96 19.15
N LYS A 5 -0.46 -3.02 19.93
CA LYS A 5 -0.36 -4.37 19.41
C LYS A 5 -1.75 -4.89 19.01
N LEU A 6 -1.87 -5.38 17.78
CA LEU A 6 -3.11 -5.99 17.29
C LEU A 6 -3.11 -7.48 17.65
N PHE A 7 -4.18 -7.92 18.30
CA PHE A 7 -4.37 -9.33 18.66
C PHE A 7 -5.44 -9.96 17.78
N PHE A 8 -5.23 -11.22 17.44
CA PHE A 8 -6.19 -11.99 16.67
C PHE A 8 -7.59 -12.00 17.29
N ASP A 9 -7.66 -12.06 18.62
CA ASP A 9 -8.92 -12.11 19.36
C ASP A 9 -9.77 -10.83 19.24
N ASP A 10 -9.12 -9.71 18.93
CA ASP A 10 -9.76 -8.39 18.98
C ASP A 10 -10.31 -7.93 17.65
N ILE A 11 -10.08 -8.68 16.58
CA ILE A 11 -10.53 -8.31 15.23
C ILE A 11 -11.53 -9.31 14.70
N LYS A 12 -12.35 -8.87 13.77
CA LYS A 12 -13.37 -9.67 13.09
C LYS A 12 -13.40 -9.36 11.61
N GLU A 13 -13.99 -10.25 10.86
CA GLU A 13 -14.24 -10.05 9.43
C GLU A 13 -15.03 -8.76 9.21
N GLY A 14 -14.60 -7.96 8.25
CA GLY A 14 -15.17 -6.64 7.95
C GLY A 14 -14.50 -5.48 8.66
N ASP A 15 -13.68 -5.71 9.67
CA ASP A 15 -12.94 -4.63 10.33
C ASP A 15 -11.95 -4.01 9.34
N THR A 16 -11.73 -2.70 9.49
CA THR A 16 -10.82 -1.94 8.64
C THR A 16 -9.60 -1.48 9.44
N GLY A 17 -8.47 -1.44 8.76
CA GLY A 17 -7.26 -0.84 9.32
C GLY A 17 -7.27 0.68 9.21
N PRO A 18 -6.36 1.36 9.92
CA PRO A 18 -6.19 2.80 9.79
C PRO A 18 -5.84 3.19 8.35
N GLU A 19 -6.42 4.30 7.89
CA GLU A 19 -6.10 4.83 6.57
C GLU A 19 -4.89 5.76 6.66
N PHE A 20 -4.03 5.66 5.67
CA PHE A 20 -2.92 6.58 5.47
C PHE A 20 -3.14 7.31 4.15
N SER A 21 -3.05 8.64 4.17
CA SER A 21 -3.21 9.46 2.97
C SER A 21 -1.94 10.24 2.68
N HIS A 22 -1.60 10.34 1.41
CA HIS A 22 -0.43 11.05 0.93
C HIS A 22 -0.74 11.76 -0.39
N GLU A 23 -0.50 13.05 -0.47
CA GLU A 23 -0.57 13.78 -1.73
C GLU A 23 0.71 13.55 -2.51
N LEU A 24 0.59 12.95 -3.69
CA LEU A 24 1.74 12.66 -4.55
C LEU A 24 2.24 13.95 -5.21
N ASP A 25 3.51 14.26 -5.04
CA ASP A 25 4.14 15.40 -5.72
C ASP A 25 5.35 14.96 -6.56
N ARG A 26 5.84 15.86 -7.39
CA ARG A 26 6.97 15.56 -8.28
C ARG A 26 8.27 15.30 -7.51
N THR A 27 8.42 15.88 -6.35
CA THR A 27 9.58 15.65 -5.48
C THR A 27 9.60 14.22 -4.96
N ASP A 28 8.43 13.64 -4.68
CA ASP A 28 8.33 12.22 -4.29
C ASP A 28 8.90 11.31 -5.38
N LEU A 29 8.60 11.60 -6.64
CA LEU A 29 9.10 10.81 -7.77
C LEU A 29 10.62 10.89 -7.88
N VAL A 30 11.18 12.09 -7.69
CA VAL A 30 12.64 12.29 -7.72
C VAL A 30 13.31 11.55 -6.57
N LYS A 31 12.79 11.67 -5.36
CA LYS A 31 13.32 11.00 -4.17
C LYS A 31 13.26 9.49 -4.33
N TYR A 32 12.13 8.97 -4.80
CA TYR A 32 11.96 7.53 -4.97
C TYR A 32 12.88 6.98 -6.07
N ALA A 33 13.04 7.69 -7.17
CA ALA A 33 13.99 7.31 -8.21
C ALA A 33 15.40 7.15 -7.64
N GLY A 34 15.83 8.10 -6.82
CA GLY A 34 17.13 8.05 -6.16
C GLY A 34 17.25 6.89 -5.16
N ALA A 35 16.22 6.66 -4.37
CA ALA A 35 16.22 5.61 -3.36
C ALA A 35 16.15 4.20 -3.96
N SER A 36 15.37 4.01 -5.01
CA SER A 36 15.11 2.70 -5.62
C SER A 36 16.08 2.34 -6.74
N GLY A 37 16.73 3.34 -7.34
CA GLY A 37 17.52 3.14 -8.56
C GLY A 37 16.67 3.05 -9.83
N ASP A 38 15.37 3.30 -9.75
CA ASP A 38 14.48 3.31 -10.90
C ASP A 38 14.44 4.73 -11.51
N PHE A 39 15.35 4.97 -12.44
CA PHE A 39 15.51 6.25 -13.12
C PHE A 39 14.81 6.31 -14.47
N ASN A 40 13.75 5.51 -14.65
CA ASN A 40 12.97 5.57 -15.89
C ASN A 40 12.48 7.01 -16.11
N PRO A 41 12.80 7.65 -17.25
CA PRO A 41 12.45 9.04 -17.49
C PRO A 41 10.95 9.34 -17.46
N MET A 42 10.10 8.33 -17.59
CA MET A 42 8.65 8.49 -17.45
C MET A 42 8.23 8.97 -16.06
N HIS A 43 9.09 8.83 -15.07
CA HIS A 43 8.80 9.26 -13.70
C HIS A 43 9.41 10.62 -13.36
N THR A 44 10.41 11.07 -14.11
CA THR A 44 11.19 12.26 -13.72
C THR A 44 11.36 13.31 -14.82
N ASN A 45 11.14 12.95 -16.08
CA ASN A 45 11.35 13.84 -17.23
C ASN A 45 10.03 14.17 -17.91
N GLU A 46 9.47 15.34 -17.61
CA GLU A 46 8.19 15.78 -18.16
C GLU A 46 8.17 15.82 -19.69
N VAL A 47 9.25 16.30 -20.29
CA VAL A 47 9.36 16.39 -21.76
C VAL A 47 9.31 14.99 -22.37
N ALA A 48 10.10 14.07 -21.85
CA ALA A 48 10.13 12.69 -22.34
C ALA A 48 8.76 12.00 -22.15
N ALA A 49 8.10 12.22 -21.02
CA ALA A 49 6.77 11.67 -20.78
C ALA A 49 5.76 12.17 -21.79
N GLN A 50 5.72 13.48 -22.04
CA GLN A 50 4.81 14.08 -23.02
C GLN A 50 5.10 13.66 -24.46
N GLU A 51 6.36 13.54 -24.82
CA GLU A 51 6.76 13.02 -26.14
C GLU A 51 6.31 11.57 -26.35
N SER A 52 6.18 10.81 -25.26
CA SER A 52 5.66 9.43 -25.29
C SER A 52 4.13 9.34 -25.30
N GLY A 53 3.44 10.48 -25.31
CA GLY A 53 1.97 10.54 -25.35
C GLY A 53 1.31 10.57 -23.98
N LEU A 54 2.07 10.69 -22.89
CA LEU A 54 1.52 10.81 -21.54
C LEU A 54 1.23 12.28 -21.21
N PRO A 55 0.25 12.56 -20.33
CA PRO A 55 -0.05 13.94 -19.94
C PRO A 55 1.05 14.55 -19.05
N SER A 56 1.77 13.73 -18.32
CA SER A 56 2.87 14.16 -17.42
C SER A 56 3.69 12.94 -17.01
N VAL A 57 4.70 13.17 -16.16
CA VAL A 57 5.34 12.08 -15.43
C VAL A 57 4.32 11.40 -14.50
N PHE A 58 4.51 10.12 -14.21
CA PHE A 58 3.64 9.39 -13.29
C PHE A 58 4.46 8.68 -12.22
N GLY A 59 3.78 8.35 -11.11
CA GLY A 59 4.41 7.73 -9.95
C GLY A 59 4.89 6.30 -10.23
N HIS A 60 5.99 5.94 -9.58
CA HIS A 60 6.47 4.55 -9.59
C HIS A 60 5.41 3.65 -8.95
N GLY A 61 5.07 2.55 -9.60
CA GLY A 61 4.15 1.57 -9.02
C GLY A 61 4.61 1.06 -7.66
N MET A 62 5.90 0.79 -7.52
CA MET A 62 6.48 0.31 -6.27
C MET A 62 6.47 1.35 -5.15
N PHE A 63 6.44 2.65 -5.46
CA PHE A 63 6.21 3.69 -4.46
C PHE A 63 4.81 3.54 -3.85
N THR A 64 3.79 3.37 -4.68
CA THR A 64 2.42 3.16 -4.23
C THR A 64 2.29 1.85 -3.43
N ALA A 65 2.94 0.78 -3.89
CA ALA A 65 3.01 -0.47 -3.14
C ALA A 65 3.70 -0.28 -1.78
N GLY A 66 4.70 0.59 -1.72
CA GLY A 66 5.40 0.94 -0.48
C GLY A 66 4.51 1.64 0.54
N ILE A 67 3.71 2.62 0.12
CA ILE A 67 2.79 3.29 1.06
C ILE A 67 1.71 2.33 1.56
N LEU A 68 1.24 1.41 0.73
CA LEU A 68 0.30 0.37 1.17
C LEU A 68 0.96 -0.60 2.16
N SER A 69 2.21 -0.98 1.92
CA SER A 69 2.94 -1.85 2.86
C SER A 69 3.11 -1.18 4.22
N LYS A 70 3.32 0.13 4.26
CA LYS A 70 3.38 0.90 5.51
C LYS A 70 2.05 0.79 6.26
N ALA A 71 0.93 0.98 5.59
CA ALA A 71 -0.38 0.84 6.22
C ALA A 71 -0.60 -0.57 6.76
N LEU A 72 -0.18 -1.59 6.02
CA LEU A 72 -0.29 -2.99 6.46
C LEU A 72 0.55 -3.25 7.71
N THR A 73 1.83 -2.89 7.71
CA THR A 73 2.71 -3.14 8.86
C THR A 73 2.37 -2.28 10.07
N ASP A 74 1.86 -1.07 9.86
CA ASP A 74 1.34 -0.23 10.95
C ASP A 74 0.10 -0.88 11.59
N PHE A 75 -0.72 -1.58 10.79
CA PHE A 75 -1.92 -2.26 11.30
C PHE A 75 -1.59 -3.57 12.00
N VAL A 76 -0.86 -4.45 11.36
CA VAL A 76 -0.64 -5.83 11.85
C VAL A 76 0.64 -5.99 12.66
N GLY A 77 1.55 -5.04 12.60
CA GLY A 77 2.85 -5.11 13.26
C GLY A 77 3.96 -5.59 12.34
N VAL A 78 5.14 -5.02 12.54
CA VAL A 78 6.35 -5.40 11.81
C VAL A 78 6.72 -6.83 12.18
N GLY A 79 7.02 -7.66 11.17
CA GLY A 79 7.36 -9.06 11.35
C GLY A 79 6.17 -10.01 11.28
N ASN A 80 4.95 -9.50 11.25
CA ASN A 80 3.74 -10.32 11.23
C ASN A 80 3.21 -10.60 9.82
N LEU A 81 3.64 -9.83 8.83
CA LEU A 81 3.20 -10.01 7.44
C LEU A 81 3.83 -11.28 6.86
N ARG A 82 3.02 -12.17 6.28
CA ARG A 82 3.47 -13.44 5.69
C ARG A 82 3.44 -13.42 4.18
N GLU A 83 2.47 -12.73 3.60
CA GLU A 83 2.35 -12.61 2.16
C GLU A 83 1.78 -11.23 1.82
N TYR A 84 2.26 -10.67 0.73
CA TYR A 84 1.78 -9.39 0.21
C TYR A 84 1.86 -9.43 -1.31
N LYS A 85 0.69 -9.35 -1.96
CA LYS A 85 0.57 -9.37 -3.42
C LYS A 85 -0.24 -8.16 -3.87
N VAL A 86 0.26 -7.46 -4.87
CA VAL A 86 -0.45 -6.32 -5.45
C VAL A 86 -0.54 -6.45 -6.97
N ARG A 87 -1.57 -5.84 -7.52
CA ARG A 87 -1.74 -5.64 -8.94
C ARG A 87 -1.81 -4.15 -9.22
N PHE A 88 -1.00 -3.69 -10.16
CA PHE A 88 -1.03 -2.30 -10.61
C PHE A 88 -2.15 -2.14 -11.62
N THR A 89 -3.15 -1.32 -11.30
CA THR A 89 -4.35 -1.17 -12.13
C THR A 89 -4.36 0.13 -12.91
N LYS A 90 -3.85 1.22 -12.33
CA LYS A 90 -3.75 2.53 -12.98
C LYS A 90 -2.54 3.30 -12.50
N GLN A 91 -2.03 4.20 -13.36
CA GLN A 91 -0.94 5.10 -13.00
C GLN A 91 -1.39 6.10 -11.94
N THR A 92 -0.44 6.55 -11.14
CA THR A 92 -0.63 7.65 -10.20
C THR A 92 -0.03 8.93 -10.78
N TRP A 93 -0.69 10.06 -10.56
CA TRP A 93 -0.32 11.33 -11.13
C TRP A 93 0.03 12.35 -10.05
N PRO A 94 1.02 13.22 -10.29
CA PRO A 94 1.28 14.34 -9.37
C PRO A 94 0.01 15.14 -9.11
N GLY A 95 -0.24 15.45 -7.83
CA GLY A 95 -1.43 16.16 -7.39
C GLY A 95 -2.54 15.25 -6.88
N GLU A 96 -2.50 13.96 -7.15
CA GLU A 96 -3.49 13.03 -6.59
C GLU A 96 -3.23 12.77 -5.12
N THR A 97 -4.31 12.65 -4.34
CA THR A 97 -4.23 12.21 -2.94
C THR A 97 -4.50 10.72 -2.89
N LEU A 98 -3.48 9.97 -2.48
CA LEU A 98 -3.52 8.51 -2.42
C LEU A 98 -3.86 8.08 -0.99
N THR A 99 -4.89 7.25 -0.84
CA THR A 99 -5.35 6.78 0.46
C THR A 99 -5.35 5.26 0.49
N THR A 100 -4.76 4.69 1.54
CA THR A 100 -4.71 3.24 1.74
C THR A 100 -6.01 2.73 2.32
N LYS A 101 -6.45 1.55 1.88
CA LYS A 101 -7.62 0.84 2.39
C LYS A 101 -7.21 -0.58 2.73
N VAL A 102 -7.53 -1.03 3.94
CA VAL A 102 -7.25 -2.39 4.41
C VAL A 102 -8.50 -2.91 5.11
N THR A 103 -8.96 -4.10 4.73
CA THR A 103 -10.15 -4.75 5.32
C THR A 103 -9.84 -6.19 5.66
N VAL A 104 -10.24 -6.62 6.84
CA VAL A 104 -10.11 -8.02 7.28
C VAL A 104 -11.17 -8.86 6.56
N GLN A 105 -10.72 -9.85 5.79
CA GLN A 105 -11.61 -10.73 5.01
C GLN A 105 -11.90 -12.04 5.69
N LYS A 106 -10.89 -12.64 6.34
CA LYS A 106 -10.99 -13.98 6.89
C LYS A 106 -10.05 -14.13 8.07
N LYS A 107 -10.49 -14.90 9.05
CA LYS A 107 -9.67 -15.33 10.20
C LYS A 107 -9.59 -16.86 10.19
N TYR A 108 -8.41 -17.40 10.44
CA TYR A 108 -8.20 -18.85 10.43
C TYR A 108 -6.91 -19.24 11.13
N GLU A 109 -6.71 -20.53 11.32
CA GLU A 109 -5.43 -21.09 11.78
C GLU A 109 -4.79 -21.87 10.65
N GLU A 110 -3.50 -21.67 10.44
CA GLU A 110 -2.73 -22.40 9.46
C GLU A 110 -1.26 -22.43 9.87
N HIS A 111 -0.61 -23.56 9.71
CA HIS A 111 0.79 -23.76 10.08
C HIS A 111 1.11 -23.37 11.52
N GLY A 112 0.15 -23.61 12.44
CA GLY A 112 0.33 -23.23 13.85
C GLY A 112 0.20 -21.75 14.14
N GLU A 113 -0.21 -20.96 13.18
CA GLU A 113 -0.36 -19.51 13.30
C GLU A 113 -1.83 -19.10 13.22
N HIS A 114 -2.17 -18.05 13.96
CA HIS A 114 -3.47 -17.39 13.87
C HIS A 114 -3.40 -16.32 12.80
N ARG A 115 -3.97 -16.60 11.64
CA ARG A 115 -3.81 -15.81 10.42
C ARG A 115 -5.07 -15.03 10.05
N VAL A 116 -4.85 -13.92 9.39
CA VAL A 116 -5.91 -13.10 8.77
C VAL A 116 -5.56 -12.86 7.32
N ASP A 117 -6.57 -12.98 6.46
CA ASP A 117 -6.50 -12.49 5.09
C ASP A 117 -7.01 -11.07 5.05
N LEU A 118 -6.26 -10.20 4.40
CA LEU A 118 -6.57 -8.79 4.25
C LEU A 118 -6.76 -8.46 2.78
N GLU A 119 -7.84 -7.76 2.46
CA GLU A 119 -7.98 -7.08 1.18
C GLU A 119 -7.41 -5.69 1.34
N CYS A 120 -6.60 -5.24 0.38
CA CYS A 120 -5.96 -3.94 0.47
C CYS A 120 -5.90 -3.25 -0.88
N SER A 121 -5.90 -1.92 -0.84
CA SER A 121 -5.84 -1.09 -2.04
C SER A 121 -5.32 0.29 -1.71
N VAL A 122 -4.94 1.02 -2.76
CA VAL A 122 -4.71 2.46 -2.70
C VAL A 122 -5.61 3.11 -3.73
N VAL A 123 -6.38 4.08 -3.29
CA VAL A 123 -7.33 4.83 -4.12
C VAL A 123 -6.96 6.30 -4.16
N ASN A 124 -7.36 7.00 -5.22
CA ASN A 124 -7.24 8.44 -5.28
C ASN A 124 -8.46 9.13 -4.65
N GLU A 125 -8.52 10.46 -4.69
CA GLU A 125 -9.59 11.28 -4.12
C GLU A 125 -10.97 11.00 -4.75
N SER A 126 -10.99 10.45 -5.95
CA SER A 126 -12.24 10.05 -6.63
C SER A 126 -12.65 8.61 -6.35
N GLY A 127 -11.90 7.89 -5.51
CA GLY A 127 -12.14 6.49 -5.21
C GLY A 127 -11.64 5.52 -6.27
N GLU A 128 -10.86 5.99 -7.23
CA GLU A 128 -10.28 5.15 -8.27
C GLU A 128 -9.09 4.35 -7.72
N ALA A 129 -9.14 3.01 -7.86
CA ALA A 129 -8.09 2.14 -7.40
C ALA A 129 -6.86 2.24 -8.30
N LYS A 130 -5.72 2.55 -7.71
CA LYS A 130 -4.41 2.60 -8.37
C LYS A 130 -3.67 1.27 -8.26
N ILE A 131 -3.75 0.66 -7.09
CA ILE A 131 -3.33 -0.73 -6.88
C ILE A 131 -4.36 -1.42 -6.01
N SER A 132 -4.47 -2.72 -6.17
CA SER A 132 -5.28 -3.58 -5.31
C SER A 132 -4.52 -4.87 -5.04
N GLY A 133 -4.82 -5.50 -3.92
CA GLY A 133 -4.12 -6.72 -3.58
C GLY A 133 -4.68 -7.40 -2.35
N VAL A 134 -3.92 -8.40 -1.93
CA VAL A 134 -4.21 -9.20 -0.74
C VAL A 134 -2.96 -9.32 0.09
N ALA A 135 -3.15 -9.48 1.39
CA ALA A 135 -2.06 -9.73 2.32
C ALA A 135 -2.49 -10.80 3.32
N ILE A 136 -1.53 -11.54 3.83
CA ILE A 136 -1.72 -12.50 4.90
C ILE A 136 -0.84 -12.08 6.06
N ALA A 137 -1.41 -11.99 7.26
CA ALA A 137 -0.66 -11.70 8.47
C ALA A 137 -0.93 -12.77 9.53
N ALA A 138 0.09 -13.03 10.36
CA ALA A 138 -0.05 -13.87 11.55
C ALA A 138 -0.06 -12.97 12.76
N LEU A 139 -1.10 -13.08 13.59
CA LEU A 139 -1.30 -12.22 14.74
C LEU A 139 -1.13 -12.99 16.04
N PRO A 140 -0.64 -12.33 17.09
CA PRO A 140 -0.61 -12.95 18.43
C PRO A 140 -2.02 -13.06 19.00
N THR A 141 -2.20 -13.99 19.91
CA THR A 141 -3.42 -14.14 20.70
C THR A 141 -3.18 -13.60 22.12
N ARG A 142 -4.26 -13.33 22.83
CA ARG A 142 -4.17 -12.82 24.22
C ARG A 142 -3.92 -13.92 25.24
N GLY A 143 -4.14 -15.16 24.87
CA GLY A 143 -3.95 -16.25 25.82
C GLY A 143 -3.62 -17.58 25.24
#